data_02e8c796342dca88ad6242b976419ee7
#
_entry.id   02e8c796342dca88ad6242b976419ee7
#
_cell.length_a   1.000
_cell.length_b   1.000
_cell.length_c   1.000
_cell.angle_alpha   90.00
_cell.angle_beta   90.00
_cell.angle_gamma   90.00
#
_symmetry.space_group_name_H-M   'P 1'
#
loop_
_entity.id
_entity.type
_entity.pdbx_description
1 polymer ?
#
loop_
_entity_poly.entity_id
_entity_poly.type
_entity_poly.pdbx_seq_one_letter_code
_entity_poly.pdbx_strand_id
1 'polypeptide(L)'
;MLDGIFPSAGRRDNSQPDGDKEKDEGIKIDQRLVQITQTAVSGFALKNEGLRFIERSTGHVFESDSIGANKTRISNTTIPQIFKTAWDSDAEGALIMYREEENIRLASVLFKGTSSEGVLLPADIISFDYAPDRDRIIYLVKTSAGLTTFAANPDNTKQAEILRLPPADFMIGWPAANSISFLSRPSGEAEGVLYRFDINKNSFDKVLGPALGLGAKWSSNGAGVMYSIYDRSIKKPRMFVYNLKEGKTIDLNVQTFAQKCSWPGGEDVFCAIPTSITAGIYPDLWLTGEESFNDHLWKINISTLQKKDLADLQDIDVNEIKNSGDGKFIYFQNKKDGSLWGFRFEE
;
A
#
# COMPACT_ATOMS: atom_id res chain seq x y z
N MET A 1 11.37 48.57 -46.22
CA MET A 1 10.57 48.10 -47.35
C MET A 1 10.50 46.61 -47.31
N LEU A 2 9.48 46.10 -46.65
CA LEU A 2 8.99 44.72 -46.74
C LEU A 2 7.54 44.74 -46.25
N ASP A 3 6.68 45.32 -47.11
CA ASP A 3 5.23 45.16 -47.01
C ASP A 3 4.80 44.04 -47.93
N GLY A 4 3.90 43.18 -47.44
CA GLY A 4 3.04 42.40 -48.31
C GLY A 4 3.22 40.89 -48.28
N ILE A 5 2.89 40.23 -47.15
CA ILE A 5 2.47 38.80 -47.17
C ILE A 5 1.44 38.56 -46.08
N PHE A 6 0.23 39.07 -46.22
CA PHE A 6 -0.98 38.50 -45.57
C PHE A 6 -2.20 38.83 -46.45
N PRO A 7 -2.95 37.86 -46.97
CA PRO A 7 -4.20 38.11 -47.66
C PRO A 7 -5.29 38.43 -46.64
N SER A 8 -6.04 39.49 -46.93
CA SER A 8 -7.21 39.99 -46.20
C SER A 8 -8.34 38.98 -46.19
N ALA A 9 -8.92 38.78 -44.99
CA ALA A 9 -10.08 37.94 -44.77
C ALA A 9 -11.33 38.47 -45.44
N GLY A 10 -11.88 37.72 -46.39
CA GLY A 10 -13.21 37.92 -46.94
C GLY A 10 -14.29 37.53 -45.95
N ARG A 11 -15.31 38.38 -45.81
CA ARG A 11 -16.57 38.11 -45.13
C ARG A 11 -17.20 36.84 -45.69
N ARG A 12 -17.54 35.90 -44.81
CA ARG A 12 -18.46 34.80 -45.11
C ARG A 12 -19.75 34.94 -44.30
N ASP A 13 -20.80 34.73 -45.02
CA ASP A 13 -22.18 34.75 -44.66
C ASP A 13 -22.57 33.81 -43.55
N ASN A 14 -23.51 34.27 -42.71
CA ASN A 14 -24.11 33.55 -41.59
C ASN A 14 -25.20 32.63 -42.13
N SER A 15 -24.94 31.34 -42.21
CA SER A 15 -25.97 30.29 -42.22
C SER A 15 -25.57 29.20 -41.26
N GLN A 16 -26.20 29.22 -40.08
CA GLN A 16 -26.10 28.17 -39.07
C GLN A 16 -26.75 26.86 -39.56
N PRO A 17 -26.12 25.73 -39.37
CA PRO A 17 -26.85 24.51 -39.10
C PRO A 17 -26.85 24.27 -37.58
N ASP A 18 -28.05 23.97 -37.05
CA ASP A 18 -28.22 23.40 -35.71
C ASP A 18 -27.30 22.18 -35.55
N GLY A 19 -26.23 22.35 -34.81
CA GLY A 19 -25.37 21.29 -34.36
C GLY A 19 -25.70 20.99 -32.91
N ASP A 20 -26.06 19.74 -32.66
CA ASP A 20 -26.25 19.15 -31.35
C ASP A 20 -25.18 19.63 -30.39
N LYS A 21 -25.62 20.29 -29.32
CA LYS A 21 -24.78 20.54 -28.16
C LYS A 21 -24.58 19.21 -27.47
N GLU A 22 -23.50 18.51 -27.79
CA GLU A 22 -22.92 17.55 -26.85
C GLU A 22 -22.74 18.31 -25.53
N LYS A 23 -23.51 17.93 -24.54
CA LYS A 23 -23.29 18.35 -23.17
C LYS A 23 -21.92 17.77 -22.77
N ASP A 24 -20.96 18.65 -22.66
CA ASP A 24 -19.73 18.36 -21.92
C ASP A 24 -20.17 18.09 -20.47
N GLU A 25 -20.51 16.82 -20.19
CA GLU A 25 -20.73 16.36 -18.82
C GLU A 25 -19.35 16.35 -18.15
N GLY A 26 -18.95 17.50 -17.63
CA GLY A 26 -17.74 17.64 -16.84
C GLY A 26 -17.68 16.51 -15.80
N ILE A 27 -16.57 15.82 -15.77
CA ILE A 27 -16.26 14.70 -14.85
C ILE A 27 -16.64 15.14 -13.43
N LYS A 28 -17.73 14.60 -12.88
CA LYS A 28 -18.16 14.87 -11.51
C LYS A 28 -17.27 14.06 -10.57
N ILE A 29 -16.27 14.70 -9.99
CA ILE A 29 -15.49 14.09 -8.90
C ILE A 29 -16.43 13.86 -7.71
N ASP A 30 -16.43 12.64 -7.17
CA ASP A 30 -17.20 12.33 -5.97
C ASP A 30 -16.76 13.23 -4.80
N GLN A 31 -17.68 14.00 -4.22
CA GLN A 31 -17.39 14.95 -3.14
C GLN A 31 -16.87 14.26 -1.86
N ARG A 32 -17.02 12.94 -1.75
CA ARG A 32 -16.47 12.13 -0.66
C ARG A 32 -14.99 11.80 -0.86
N LEU A 33 -14.47 11.99 -2.09
CA LEU A 33 -13.07 11.77 -2.42
C LEU A 33 -12.27 13.05 -2.15
N VAL A 34 -11.27 12.96 -1.28
CA VAL A 34 -10.46 14.09 -0.83
C VAL A 34 -8.99 13.83 -1.14
N GLN A 35 -8.34 14.74 -1.86
CA GLN A 35 -6.89 14.69 -2.04
C GLN A 35 -6.19 15.28 -0.82
N ILE A 36 -5.45 14.43 -0.08
CA ILE A 36 -4.73 14.81 1.14
C ILE A 36 -3.40 15.50 0.78
N THR A 37 -2.70 15.00 -0.23
CA THR A 37 -1.43 15.59 -0.70
C THR A 37 -1.41 15.73 -2.21
N GLN A 38 -0.81 16.82 -2.69
CA GLN A 38 -0.50 17.00 -4.12
C GLN A 38 0.90 16.45 -4.45
N THR A 39 1.75 16.26 -3.45
CA THR A 39 3.09 15.71 -3.59
C THR A 39 3.09 14.22 -3.28
N ALA A 40 4.04 13.49 -3.89
CA ALA A 40 4.22 12.07 -3.64
C ALA A 40 4.63 11.82 -2.18
N VAL A 41 4.02 10.81 -1.56
CA VAL A 41 4.42 10.31 -0.24
C VAL A 41 5.18 8.98 -0.37
N SER A 42 6.08 8.70 0.56
CA SER A 42 6.78 7.40 0.66
C SER A 42 6.06 6.39 1.52
N GLY A 43 5.06 6.85 2.29
CA GLY A 43 4.20 6.05 3.13
C GLY A 43 3.43 6.94 4.10
N PHE A 44 2.38 6.38 4.68
CA PHE A 44 1.52 7.09 5.62
C PHE A 44 1.03 6.17 6.75
N ALA A 45 0.62 6.78 7.86
CA ALA A 45 0.00 6.11 8.99
C ALA A 45 -1.21 6.89 9.50
N LEU A 46 -2.10 6.18 10.17
CA LEU A 46 -3.23 6.78 10.87
C LEU A 46 -2.76 7.29 12.23
N LYS A 47 -3.16 8.51 12.58
CA LYS A 47 -2.80 9.16 13.85
C LYS A 47 -4.04 9.77 14.47
N ASN A 48 -4.57 9.15 15.55
CA ASN A 48 -5.85 9.58 16.14
C ASN A 48 -6.94 9.71 15.05
N GLU A 49 -7.49 10.91 14.88
CA GLU A 49 -8.48 11.24 13.85
C GLU A 49 -7.84 11.80 12.56
N GLY A 50 -6.51 11.77 12.42
CA GLY A 50 -5.77 12.33 11.31
C GLY A 50 -4.74 11.38 10.72
N LEU A 51 -3.73 11.95 10.08
CA LEU A 51 -2.71 11.23 9.33
C LEU A 51 -1.31 11.76 9.63
N ARG A 52 -0.33 10.86 9.61
CA ARG A 52 1.09 11.18 9.42
C ARG A 52 1.59 10.60 8.11
N PHE A 53 2.40 11.33 7.39
CA PHE A 53 2.97 10.88 6.13
C PHE A 53 4.36 11.47 5.89
N ILE A 54 5.16 10.76 5.10
CA ILE A 54 6.52 11.17 4.72
C ILE A 54 6.48 11.65 3.27
N GLU A 55 6.83 12.89 3.02
CA GLU A 55 6.98 13.42 1.67
C GLU A 55 8.19 12.77 0.98
N ARG A 56 7.97 12.20 -0.21
CA ARG A 56 8.99 11.38 -0.89
C ARG A 56 10.23 12.16 -1.31
N SER A 57 10.04 13.41 -1.72
CA SER A 57 11.12 14.25 -2.26
C SER A 57 12.12 14.72 -1.20
N THR A 58 11.63 14.98 0.01
CA THR A 58 12.41 15.58 1.08
C THR A 58 12.67 14.65 2.26
N GLY A 59 11.78 13.65 2.47
CA GLY A 59 11.76 12.85 3.68
C GLY A 59 11.17 13.57 4.89
N HIS A 60 10.66 14.80 4.71
CA HIS A 60 10.01 15.51 5.80
C HIS A 60 8.70 14.80 6.19
N VAL A 61 8.45 14.77 7.49
CA VAL A 61 7.25 14.17 8.05
C VAL A 61 6.24 15.25 8.38
N PHE A 62 5.03 15.00 7.96
CA PHE A 62 3.89 15.89 8.17
C PHE A 62 2.79 15.17 8.95
N GLU A 63 2.05 15.94 9.73
CA GLU A 63 0.79 15.56 10.37
C GLU A 63 -0.33 16.41 9.81
N SER A 64 -1.51 15.84 9.62
CA SER A 64 -2.71 16.55 9.17
C SER A 64 -3.96 15.98 9.83
N ASP A 65 -5.05 16.71 9.76
CA ASP A 65 -6.37 16.16 10.07
C ASP A 65 -6.86 15.15 9.01
N SER A 66 -8.05 14.60 9.23
CA SER A 66 -8.63 13.54 8.38
C SER A 66 -8.88 13.92 6.92
N ILE A 67 -8.91 15.21 6.60
CA ILE A 67 -9.16 15.72 5.23
C ILE A 67 -7.93 16.40 4.63
N GLY A 68 -6.77 16.32 5.28
CA GLY A 68 -5.53 16.93 4.78
C GLY A 68 -5.41 18.42 5.02
N ALA A 69 -6.36 19.04 5.73
CA ALA A 69 -6.24 20.40 6.21
C ALA A 69 -5.29 20.47 7.44
N ASN A 70 -4.98 21.65 7.92
CA ASN A 70 -4.13 21.87 9.10
C ASN A 70 -2.80 21.09 9.05
N LYS A 71 -2.20 20.99 7.87
CA LYS A 71 -0.94 20.29 7.64
C LYS A 71 0.21 20.95 8.39
N THR A 72 0.85 20.21 9.29
CA THR A 72 1.99 20.67 10.09
C THR A 72 3.20 19.77 9.85
N ARG A 73 4.38 20.37 9.60
CA ARG A 73 5.63 19.64 9.50
C ARG A 73 6.17 19.33 10.90
N ILE A 74 6.38 18.04 11.20
CA ILE A 74 6.85 17.57 12.52
C ILE A 74 8.32 17.11 12.50
N SER A 75 8.94 17.00 11.33
CA SER A 75 10.37 16.64 11.20
C SER A 75 11.06 17.59 10.23
N ASN A 76 12.25 18.05 10.62
CA ASN A 76 13.16 18.84 9.76
C ASN A 76 14.30 18.00 9.17
N THR A 77 14.36 16.71 9.51
CA THR A 77 15.39 15.80 8.98
C THR A 77 15.10 15.51 7.51
N THR A 78 16.06 15.79 6.64
CA THR A 78 15.95 15.47 5.21
C THR A 78 16.50 14.07 4.98
N ILE A 79 15.67 13.18 4.44
CA ILE A 79 16.05 11.81 4.04
C ILE A 79 15.61 11.63 2.59
N PRO A 80 16.51 11.85 1.61
CA PRO A 80 16.16 11.72 0.20
C PRO A 80 16.08 10.25 -0.23
N GLN A 81 15.49 9.99 -1.39
CA GLN A 81 15.45 8.69 -2.06
C GLN A 81 14.84 7.56 -1.19
N ILE A 82 13.80 7.87 -0.44
CA ILE A 82 13.04 6.89 0.33
C ILE A 82 12.21 6.03 -0.64
N PHE A 83 12.28 4.71 -0.47
CA PHE A 83 11.51 3.78 -1.30
C PHE A 83 10.68 2.76 -0.52
N LYS A 84 10.88 2.63 0.79
CA LYS A 84 10.05 1.78 1.64
C LYS A 84 9.99 2.33 3.07
N THR A 85 8.78 2.30 3.65
CA THR A 85 8.56 2.67 5.05
C THR A 85 7.69 1.63 5.74
N ALA A 86 7.84 1.50 7.05
CA ALA A 86 6.88 0.86 7.93
C ALA A 86 6.67 1.78 9.14
N TRP A 87 5.43 1.88 9.60
CA TRP A 87 5.06 2.73 10.72
C TRP A 87 4.63 1.88 11.91
N ASP A 88 4.88 2.36 13.11
CA ASP A 88 4.25 1.78 14.29
C ASP A 88 2.74 2.05 14.30
N SER A 89 2.01 1.37 15.19
CA SER A 89 0.55 1.45 15.27
C SER A 89 0.00 2.82 15.62
N ASP A 90 0.79 3.67 16.28
CA ASP A 90 0.40 4.99 16.77
C ASP A 90 0.97 6.12 15.92
N ALA A 91 1.70 5.77 14.88
CA ALA A 91 2.42 6.71 14.02
C ALA A 91 3.45 7.59 14.75
N GLU A 92 3.96 7.14 15.89
CA GLU A 92 5.01 7.83 16.66
C GLU A 92 6.42 7.43 16.18
N GLY A 93 6.55 6.32 15.46
CA GLY A 93 7.80 5.83 14.90
C GLY A 93 7.65 5.34 13.47
N ALA A 94 8.73 5.43 12.71
CA ALA A 94 8.83 4.87 11.36
C ALA A 94 10.18 4.21 11.13
N LEU A 95 10.14 3.07 10.44
CA LEU A 95 11.30 2.48 9.78
C LEU A 95 11.36 3.02 8.36
N ILE A 96 12.48 3.62 7.98
CA ILE A 96 12.64 4.33 6.71
C ILE A 96 13.82 3.71 5.96
N MET A 97 13.54 3.06 4.84
CA MET A 97 14.56 2.53 3.94
C MET A 97 14.78 3.50 2.79
N TYR A 98 16.03 3.91 2.62
CA TYR A 98 16.43 4.93 1.66
C TYR A 98 17.77 4.58 1.02
N ARG A 99 18.09 5.25 -0.09
CA ARG A 99 19.39 5.13 -0.72
C ARG A 99 20.26 6.31 -0.32
N GLU A 100 21.46 6.00 0.10
CA GLU A 100 22.53 6.94 0.39
C GLU A 100 23.74 6.56 -0.48
N GLU A 101 23.99 7.36 -1.51
CA GLU A 101 24.96 7.02 -2.55
C GLU A 101 24.65 5.64 -3.19
N GLU A 102 25.59 4.69 -3.11
CA GLU A 102 25.42 3.32 -3.62
C GLU A 102 24.86 2.35 -2.55
N ASN A 103 24.62 2.82 -1.33
CA ASN A 103 24.20 1.96 -0.22
C ASN A 103 22.71 2.09 0.09
N ILE A 104 22.10 0.96 0.41
CA ILE A 104 20.76 0.94 1.00
C ILE A 104 20.91 1.03 2.52
N ARG A 105 20.20 1.98 3.12
CA ARG A 105 20.18 2.22 4.56
C ARG A 105 18.79 2.03 5.13
N LEU A 106 18.71 1.57 6.35
CA LEU A 106 17.48 1.53 7.13
C LEU A 106 17.68 2.34 8.40
N ALA A 107 16.85 3.37 8.59
CA ALA A 107 16.80 4.14 9.82
C ALA A 107 15.50 3.81 10.59
N SER A 108 15.62 3.71 11.90
CA SER A 108 14.46 3.74 12.82
C SER A 108 14.38 5.15 13.40
N VAL A 109 13.23 5.81 13.22
CA VAL A 109 13.02 7.21 13.61
C VAL A 109 11.82 7.30 14.55
N LEU A 110 11.99 7.98 15.66
CA LEU A 110 10.91 8.31 16.62
C LEU A 110 10.61 9.81 16.53
N PHE A 111 9.33 10.16 16.46
CA PHE A 111 8.84 11.53 16.35
C PHE A 111 8.33 12.02 17.71
N LYS A 112 8.97 13.03 18.28
CA LYS A 112 8.65 13.62 19.60
C LYS A 112 8.24 15.09 19.42
N GLY A 113 6.95 15.32 19.18
CA GLY A 113 6.43 16.65 18.85
C GLY A 113 7.06 17.17 17.56
N THR A 114 7.84 18.25 17.62
CA THR A 114 8.54 18.84 16.47
C THR A 114 10.00 18.36 16.29
N SER A 115 10.45 17.42 17.09
CA SER A 115 11.77 16.81 16.99
C SER A 115 11.68 15.35 16.58
N SER A 116 12.76 14.85 15.99
CA SER A 116 12.90 13.43 15.67
C SER A 116 14.24 12.90 16.14
N GLU A 117 14.23 11.69 16.68
CA GLU A 117 15.44 10.95 17.05
C GLU A 117 15.51 9.70 16.18
N GLY A 118 16.67 9.42 15.61
CA GLY A 118 16.85 8.28 14.73
C GLY A 118 18.14 7.52 14.97
N VAL A 119 18.10 6.21 14.71
CA VAL A 119 19.27 5.34 14.72
C VAL A 119 19.35 4.60 13.39
N LEU A 120 20.57 4.41 12.89
CA LEU A 120 20.82 3.54 11.75
C LEU A 120 20.80 2.08 12.22
N LEU A 121 20.07 1.26 11.51
CA LEU A 121 20.03 -0.18 11.72
C LEU A 121 21.17 -0.86 10.93
N PRO A 122 21.50 -2.15 11.23
CA PRO A 122 22.53 -2.88 10.51
C PRO A 122 22.37 -2.86 8.99
N ALA A 123 23.46 -3.06 8.27
CA ALA A 123 23.48 -3.21 6.83
C ALA A 123 22.81 -4.56 6.41
N ASP A 124 22.58 -4.72 5.09
CA ASP A 124 22.05 -5.95 4.47
C ASP A 124 20.64 -6.36 4.93
N ILE A 125 19.89 -5.44 5.54
CA ILE A 125 18.48 -5.63 5.83
C ILE A 125 17.69 -5.54 4.51
N ILE A 126 16.94 -6.60 4.21
CA ILE A 126 16.14 -6.71 2.98
C ILE A 126 14.63 -6.54 3.21
N SER A 127 14.17 -6.74 4.43
CA SER A 127 12.76 -6.55 4.80
C SER A 127 12.64 -6.27 6.30
N PHE A 128 11.60 -5.54 6.68
CA PHE A 128 11.39 -5.08 8.06
C PHE A 128 9.91 -4.78 8.30
N ASP A 129 9.52 -4.77 9.58
CA ASP A 129 8.19 -4.36 10.04
C ASP A 129 8.23 -3.99 11.52
N TYR A 130 7.15 -3.35 12.01
CA TYR A 130 6.89 -3.12 13.42
C TYR A 130 6.06 -4.25 14.04
N ALA A 131 6.27 -4.51 15.34
CA ALA A 131 5.36 -5.32 16.12
C ALA A 131 4.02 -4.58 16.30
N PRO A 132 2.89 -5.31 16.42
CA PRO A 132 1.59 -4.70 16.65
C PRO A 132 1.49 -3.86 17.93
N ASP A 133 2.32 -4.21 18.93
CA ASP A 133 2.46 -3.50 20.22
C ASP A 133 3.42 -2.31 20.17
N ARG A 134 4.01 -2.01 19.00
CA ARG A 134 4.99 -0.95 18.70
C ARG A 134 6.30 -0.96 19.49
N ASP A 135 6.41 -1.79 20.51
CA ASP A 135 7.57 -1.82 21.39
C ASP A 135 8.79 -2.47 20.74
N ARG A 136 8.59 -3.18 19.64
CA ARG A 136 9.63 -3.89 18.92
C ARG A 136 9.53 -3.73 17.43
N ILE A 137 10.68 -3.92 16.79
CA ILE A 137 10.83 -4.04 15.35
C ILE A 137 11.35 -5.43 14.99
N ILE A 138 11.03 -5.89 13.79
CA ILE A 138 11.68 -7.04 13.18
C ILE A 138 12.36 -6.63 11.88
N TYR A 139 13.44 -7.33 11.58
CA TYR A 139 14.09 -7.18 10.29
C TYR A 139 14.78 -8.46 9.86
N LEU A 140 14.86 -8.63 8.55
CA LEU A 140 15.42 -9.79 7.87
C LEU A 140 16.74 -9.36 7.23
N VAL A 141 17.83 -9.99 7.67
CA VAL A 141 19.19 -9.73 7.18
C VAL A 141 19.58 -10.83 6.21
N LYS A 142 20.12 -10.44 5.06
CA LYS A 142 20.72 -11.37 4.11
C LYS A 142 22.17 -11.63 4.49
N THR A 143 22.54 -12.88 4.62
CA THR A 143 23.91 -13.33 4.93
C THR A 143 24.42 -14.29 3.87
N SER A 144 25.70 -14.63 3.88
CA SER A 144 26.27 -15.67 3.00
C SER A 144 25.68 -17.06 3.23
N ALA A 145 25.15 -17.32 4.44
CA ALA A 145 24.56 -18.60 4.82
C ALA A 145 23.04 -18.68 4.59
N GLY A 146 22.39 -17.55 4.26
CA GLY A 146 20.93 -17.49 4.09
C GLY A 146 20.33 -16.22 4.69
N LEU A 147 19.20 -16.36 5.36
CA LEU A 147 18.48 -15.25 5.97
C LEU A 147 18.45 -15.40 7.49
N THR A 148 18.67 -14.31 8.21
CA THR A 148 18.51 -14.27 9.66
C THR A 148 17.50 -13.20 10.05
N THR A 149 16.51 -13.58 10.84
CA THR A 149 15.49 -12.70 11.38
C THR A 149 15.89 -12.25 12.77
N PHE A 150 15.87 -10.94 13.01
CA PHE A 150 16.11 -10.33 14.31
C PHE A 150 14.88 -9.55 14.77
N ALA A 151 14.63 -9.58 16.07
CA ALA A 151 13.76 -8.64 16.76
C ALA A 151 14.60 -7.75 17.66
N ALA A 152 14.23 -6.48 17.77
CA ALA A 152 14.92 -5.49 18.60
C ALA A 152 13.93 -4.42 19.10
N ASN A 153 14.36 -3.59 20.05
CA ASN A 153 13.67 -2.32 20.31
C ASN A 153 13.85 -1.39 19.10
N PRO A 154 13.00 -0.35 18.94
CA PRO A 154 13.16 0.63 17.85
C PRO A 154 14.53 1.34 17.82
N ASP A 155 15.19 1.50 18.96
CA ASP A 155 16.55 2.04 19.09
C ASP A 155 17.66 1.00 18.82
N ASN A 156 17.28 -0.17 18.31
CA ASN A 156 18.16 -1.33 18.06
C ASN A 156 18.81 -1.95 19.31
N THR A 157 18.37 -1.59 20.48
CA THR A 157 18.77 -2.28 21.72
C THR A 157 18.00 -3.59 21.89
N LYS A 158 18.45 -4.46 22.80
CA LYS A 158 17.84 -5.78 23.08
C LYS A 158 17.63 -6.64 21.83
N GLN A 159 18.55 -6.56 20.88
CA GLN A 159 18.52 -7.38 19.67
C GLN A 159 18.57 -8.87 20.04
N ALA A 160 17.67 -9.63 19.46
CA ALA A 160 17.60 -11.09 19.59
C ALA A 160 17.39 -11.73 18.22
N GLU A 161 18.14 -12.79 17.97
CA GLU A 161 17.91 -13.67 16.82
C GLU A 161 16.64 -14.50 17.06
N ILE A 162 15.74 -14.47 16.10
CA ILE A 162 14.46 -15.19 16.17
C ILE A 162 14.49 -16.48 15.35
N LEU A 163 15.03 -16.41 14.12
CA LEU A 163 14.97 -17.52 13.18
C LEU A 163 16.05 -17.40 12.11
N ARG A 164 16.64 -18.53 11.72
CA ARG A 164 17.47 -18.65 10.52
C ARG A 164 16.76 -19.45 9.46
N LEU A 165 16.84 -19.00 8.23
CA LEU A 165 16.25 -19.63 7.05
C LEU A 165 17.32 -19.82 5.97
N PRO A 166 17.18 -20.85 5.12
CA PRO A 166 18.01 -20.97 3.93
C PRO A 166 17.87 -19.75 3.01
N PRO A 167 18.74 -19.60 2.01
CA PRO A 167 18.60 -18.52 1.03
C PRO A 167 17.23 -18.51 0.37
N ALA A 168 16.53 -17.40 0.44
CA ALA A 168 15.21 -17.18 -0.14
C ALA A 168 14.99 -15.66 -0.33
N ASP A 169 13.93 -15.29 -1.05
CA ASP A 169 13.51 -13.90 -1.18
C ASP A 169 12.15 -13.70 -0.49
N PHE A 170 12.20 -13.39 0.80
CA PHE A 170 11.02 -13.15 1.61
C PHE A 170 10.83 -11.67 1.97
N MET A 171 9.58 -11.27 1.99
CA MET A 171 9.10 -10.11 2.72
C MET A 171 8.62 -10.56 4.09
N ILE A 172 9.04 -9.83 5.13
CA ILE A 172 8.65 -10.13 6.51
C ILE A 172 7.52 -9.20 6.96
N GLY A 173 6.64 -9.67 7.83
CA GLY A 173 5.60 -8.90 8.48
C GLY A 173 5.33 -9.40 9.89
N TRP A 174 4.74 -8.56 10.74
CA TRP A 174 4.39 -8.91 12.12
C TRP A 174 2.87 -8.75 12.36
N PRO A 175 2.03 -9.66 11.86
CA PRO A 175 0.57 -9.50 11.86
C PRO A 175 -0.10 -9.64 13.24
N ALA A 176 0.55 -10.28 14.22
CA ALA A 176 0.02 -10.46 15.57
C ALA A 176 1.16 -10.65 16.57
N ALA A 177 0.94 -10.38 17.85
CA ALA A 177 1.97 -10.37 18.90
C ALA A 177 2.91 -11.57 18.89
N ASN A 178 2.39 -12.77 18.61
CA ASN A 178 3.16 -14.01 18.62
C ASN A 178 3.38 -14.62 17.22
N SER A 179 3.17 -13.85 16.16
CA SER A 179 3.14 -14.38 14.79
C SER A 179 3.92 -13.50 13.84
N ILE A 180 5.01 -14.04 13.30
CA ILE A 180 5.80 -13.42 12.24
C ILE A 180 5.43 -14.11 10.92
N SER A 181 5.25 -13.34 9.85
CA SER A 181 4.94 -13.84 8.51
C SER A 181 6.12 -13.69 7.56
N PHE A 182 6.27 -14.64 6.65
CA PHE A 182 7.27 -14.66 5.60
C PHE A 182 6.55 -14.91 4.27
N LEU A 183 6.47 -13.92 3.44
CA LEU A 183 5.83 -13.97 2.12
C LEU A 183 6.89 -13.93 1.03
N SER A 184 6.89 -14.89 0.12
CA SER A 184 7.71 -14.81 -1.10
C SER A 184 7.36 -13.55 -1.89
N ARG A 185 8.32 -12.94 -2.58
CA ARG A 185 8.00 -11.83 -3.48
C ARG A 185 7.01 -12.30 -4.55
N PRO A 186 5.90 -11.58 -4.75
CA PRO A 186 4.90 -11.96 -5.74
C PRO A 186 5.47 -11.90 -7.16
N SER A 187 5.28 -12.98 -7.93
CA SER A 187 5.54 -13.02 -9.37
C SER A 187 4.58 -13.97 -10.06
N GLY A 188 4.04 -13.59 -11.21
CA GLY A 188 3.20 -14.44 -12.04
C GLY A 188 3.98 -15.57 -12.74
N GLU A 189 5.31 -15.53 -12.70
CA GLU A 189 6.19 -16.54 -13.29
C GLU A 189 6.76 -17.52 -12.27
N ALA A 190 6.74 -17.17 -10.98
CA ALA A 190 7.27 -18.00 -9.89
C ALA A 190 6.22 -18.28 -8.83
N GLU A 191 6.21 -19.52 -8.34
CA GLU A 191 5.34 -19.90 -7.23
C GLU A 191 5.83 -19.29 -5.92
N GLY A 192 4.94 -18.55 -5.26
CA GLY A 192 5.15 -17.96 -3.95
C GLY A 192 4.48 -18.77 -2.85
N VAL A 193 4.96 -18.58 -1.64
CA VAL A 193 4.42 -19.18 -0.41
C VAL A 193 4.31 -18.13 0.68
N LEU A 194 3.33 -18.29 1.56
CA LEU A 194 3.21 -17.55 2.82
C LEU A 194 3.41 -18.52 3.97
N TYR A 195 4.43 -18.26 4.78
CA TYR A 195 4.66 -18.95 6.04
C TYR A 195 4.31 -18.06 7.22
N ARG A 196 4.00 -18.69 8.36
CA ARG A 196 3.86 -18.09 9.67
C ARG A 196 4.81 -18.77 10.65
N PHE A 197 5.55 -17.98 11.39
CA PHE A 197 6.33 -18.43 12.53
C PHE A 197 5.59 -18.05 13.81
N ASP A 198 5.20 -19.04 14.61
CA ASP A 198 4.62 -18.85 15.94
C ASP A 198 5.76 -18.76 16.96
N ILE A 199 5.98 -17.58 17.53
CA ILE A 199 7.10 -17.30 18.45
C ILE A 199 7.00 -18.15 19.71
N ASN A 200 5.79 -18.39 20.24
CA ASN A 200 5.59 -19.12 21.49
C ASN A 200 5.78 -20.61 21.31
N LYS A 201 5.36 -21.15 20.17
CA LYS A 201 5.46 -22.58 19.86
C LYS A 201 6.77 -22.95 19.18
N ASN A 202 7.53 -21.95 18.73
CA ASN A 202 8.72 -22.14 17.89
C ASN A 202 8.41 -23.02 16.65
N SER A 203 7.22 -22.79 16.03
CA SER A 203 6.78 -23.56 14.86
C SER A 203 6.75 -22.67 13.62
N PHE A 204 7.18 -23.25 12.48
CA PHE A 204 7.20 -22.59 11.17
C PHE A 204 6.23 -23.31 10.24
N ASP A 205 5.06 -22.73 10.03
CA ASP A 205 3.94 -23.36 9.36
C ASP A 205 3.64 -22.69 8.03
N LYS A 206 3.37 -23.48 6.98
CA LYS A 206 2.88 -22.95 5.72
C LYS A 206 1.40 -22.57 5.84
N VAL A 207 1.07 -21.32 5.51
CA VAL A 207 -0.30 -20.79 5.55
C VAL A 207 -0.95 -20.87 4.17
N LEU A 208 -0.24 -20.41 3.12
CA LEU A 208 -0.74 -20.38 1.74
C LEU A 208 0.34 -20.82 0.76
N GLY A 209 -0.10 -21.27 -0.38
CA GLY A 209 0.75 -21.64 -1.50
C GLY A 209 1.16 -23.13 -1.53
N PRO A 210 1.98 -23.54 -2.53
CA PRO A 210 2.55 -22.67 -3.57
C PRO A 210 1.50 -22.13 -4.55
N ALA A 211 1.66 -20.89 -4.99
CA ALA A 211 0.79 -20.28 -5.99
C ALA A 211 1.51 -19.17 -6.77
N LEU A 212 1.20 -19.03 -8.05
CA LEU A 212 1.75 -17.96 -8.89
C LEU A 212 1.14 -16.61 -8.50
N GLY A 213 1.96 -15.55 -8.53
CA GLY A 213 1.50 -14.22 -8.24
C GLY A 213 0.98 -14.02 -6.81
N LEU A 214 1.36 -14.90 -5.87
CA LEU A 214 0.87 -14.87 -4.50
C LEU A 214 1.23 -13.54 -3.81
N GLY A 215 0.26 -12.64 -3.73
CA GLY A 215 0.30 -11.46 -2.86
C GLY A 215 -0.61 -11.69 -1.66
N ALA A 216 -0.19 -11.28 -0.47
CA ALA A 216 -0.98 -11.50 0.75
C ALA A 216 -0.93 -10.30 1.69
N LYS A 217 -2.03 -10.09 2.41
CA LYS A 217 -2.19 -9.07 3.45
C LYS A 217 -3.03 -9.63 4.59
N TRP A 218 -2.54 -9.51 5.81
CA TRP A 218 -3.24 -9.98 6.99
C TRP A 218 -4.41 -9.06 7.34
N SER A 219 -5.45 -9.62 7.96
CA SER A 219 -6.46 -8.82 8.65
C SER A 219 -5.82 -8.09 9.83
N SER A 220 -6.39 -6.96 10.26
CA SER A 220 -5.85 -6.15 11.36
C SER A 220 -5.72 -6.91 12.69
N ASN A 221 -6.52 -7.95 12.89
CA ASN A 221 -6.49 -8.81 14.08
C ASN A 221 -5.68 -10.10 13.89
N GLY A 222 -5.03 -10.31 12.73
CA GLY A 222 -4.25 -11.51 12.42
C GLY A 222 -5.06 -12.80 12.27
N ALA A 223 -6.40 -12.74 12.25
CA ALA A 223 -7.27 -13.93 12.21
C ALA A 223 -7.45 -14.52 10.81
N GLY A 224 -7.10 -13.77 9.77
CA GLY A 224 -7.21 -14.21 8.39
C GLY A 224 -6.25 -13.51 7.46
N VAL A 225 -6.23 -13.97 6.23
CA VAL A 225 -5.37 -13.45 5.17
C VAL A 225 -6.21 -13.17 3.92
N MET A 226 -6.18 -11.94 3.44
CA MET A 226 -6.56 -11.63 2.07
C MET A 226 -5.39 -11.96 1.16
N TYR A 227 -5.63 -12.64 0.06
CA TYR A 227 -4.57 -12.95 -0.88
C TYR A 227 -5.03 -12.94 -2.32
N SER A 228 -4.13 -12.58 -3.20
CA SER A 228 -4.32 -12.66 -4.65
C SER A 228 -3.37 -13.68 -5.24
N ILE A 229 -3.82 -14.35 -6.30
CA ILE A 229 -2.99 -15.24 -7.12
C ILE A 229 -3.12 -14.87 -8.59
N TYR A 230 -2.17 -15.27 -9.40
CA TYR A 230 -2.25 -15.18 -10.85
C TYR A 230 -2.91 -16.44 -11.42
N ASP A 231 -4.08 -16.27 -12.05
CA ASP A 231 -4.77 -17.35 -12.77
C ASP A 231 -4.30 -17.41 -14.23
N ARG A 232 -3.52 -18.43 -14.55
CA ARG A 232 -2.96 -18.64 -15.90
C ARG A 232 -4.04 -18.83 -16.97
N SER A 233 -5.21 -19.36 -16.62
CA SER A 233 -6.27 -19.66 -17.57
C SER A 233 -6.91 -18.41 -18.15
N ILE A 234 -7.08 -17.39 -17.32
CA ILE A 234 -7.63 -16.08 -17.70
C ILE A 234 -6.57 -14.99 -17.83
N LYS A 235 -5.31 -15.30 -17.47
CA LYS A 235 -4.16 -14.38 -17.43
C LYS A 235 -4.41 -13.10 -16.64
N LYS A 236 -5.05 -13.23 -15.48
CA LYS A 236 -5.47 -12.13 -14.61
C LYS A 236 -5.33 -12.49 -13.13
N PRO A 237 -5.29 -11.50 -12.22
CA PRO A 237 -5.32 -11.79 -10.79
C PRO A 237 -6.72 -12.24 -10.35
N ARG A 238 -6.76 -13.07 -9.29
CA ARG A 238 -7.98 -13.42 -8.55
C ARG A 238 -7.75 -13.20 -7.07
N MET A 239 -8.79 -12.74 -6.36
CA MET A 239 -8.72 -12.34 -4.96
C MET A 239 -9.53 -13.28 -4.06
N PHE A 240 -8.91 -13.66 -2.93
CA PHE A 240 -9.45 -14.61 -1.96
C PHE A 240 -9.26 -14.10 -0.53
N VAL A 241 -10.06 -14.67 0.38
CA VAL A 241 -9.87 -14.56 1.83
C VAL A 241 -9.67 -15.97 2.40
N TYR A 242 -8.67 -16.13 3.26
CA TYR A 242 -8.42 -17.34 4.02
C TYR A 242 -8.69 -17.10 5.50
N ASN A 243 -9.62 -17.84 6.08
CA ASN A 243 -9.91 -17.82 7.51
C ASN A 243 -9.02 -18.87 8.19
N LEU A 244 -8.10 -18.42 9.04
CA LEU A 244 -7.15 -19.34 9.70
C LEU A 244 -7.82 -20.31 10.67
N LYS A 245 -8.87 -19.85 11.39
CA LYS A 245 -9.55 -20.67 12.39
C LYS A 245 -10.34 -21.81 11.76
N GLU A 246 -10.99 -21.52 10.64
CA GLU A 246 -11.84 -22.50 9.94
C GLU A 246 -11.09 -23.31 8.90
N GLY A 247 -9.89 -22.87 8.50
CA GLY A 247 -9.13 -23.47 7.40
C GLY A 247 -9.82 -23.32 6.04
N LYS A 248 -10.70 -22.30 5.91
CA LYS A 248 -11.54 -22.08 4.73
C LYS A 248 -11.02 -20.96 3.86
N THR A 249 -11.05 -21.21 2.54
CA THR A 249 -10.84 -20.19 1.50
C THR A 249 -12.16 -19.74 0.94
N ILE A 250 -12.33 -18.43 0.78
CA ILE A 250 -13.47 -17.77 0.17
C ILE A 250 -12.98 -17.03 -1.07
N ASP A 251 -13.52 -17.33 -2.24
CA ASP A 251 -13.29 -16.60 -3.47
C ASP A 251 -14.17 -15.35 -3.48
N LEU A 252 -13.57 -14.17 -3.51
CA LEU A 252 -14.32 -12.91 -3.56
C LEU A 252 -14.89 -12.63 -4.95
N ASN A 253 -14.52 -13.43 -5.94
CA ASN A 253 -14.92 -13.28 -7.34
C ASN A 253 -14.69 -11.85 -7.86
N VAL A 254 -13.49 -11.34 -7.63
CA VAL A 254 -12.99 -10.06 -8.13
C VAL A 254 -11.55 -10.18 -8.62
N GLN A 255 -11.20 -9.32 -9.57
CA GLN A 255 -9.87 -9.25 -10.17
C GLN A 255 -9.16 -8.04 -9.60
N THR A 256 -8.35 -8.24 -8.57
CA THR A 256 -7.53 -7.19 -7.95
C THR A 256 -6.37 -7.83 -7.19
N PHE A 257 -5.54 -7.00 -6.53
CA PHE A 257 -4.36 -7.43 -5.78
C PHE A 257 -4.58 -7.23 -4.28
N ALA A 258 -3.98 -8.08 -3.45
CA ALA A 258 -4.07 -7.97 -2.00
C ALA A 258 -3.62 -6.58 -1.46
N GLN A 259 -2.65 -5.94 -2.14
CA GLN A 259 -2.16 -4.60 -1.81
C GLN A 259 -3.23 -3.52 -1.95
N LYS A 260 -4.18 -3.72 -2.88
CA LYS A 260 -5.30 -2.80 -3.15
C LYS A 260 -6.49 -3.02 -2.21
N CYS A 261 -6.38 -3.91 -1.22
CA CYS A 261 -7.45 -4.24 -0.30
C CYS A 261 -7.07 -3.95 1.15
N SER A 262 -8.08 -3.68 1.98
CA SER A 262 -7.97 -3.53 3.43
C SER A 262 -9.04 -4.36 4.12
N TRP A 263 -8.66 -5.03 5.21
CA TRP A 263 -9.54 -5.82 6.06
C TRP A 263 -9.41 -5.36 7.52
N PRO A 264 -10.24 -4.41 7.96
CA PRO A 264 -10.17 -3.88 9.33
C PRO A 264 -10.60 -4.88 10.39
N GLY A 265 -11.17 -6.01 9.98
CA GLY A 265 -11.76 -7.05 10.82
C GLY A 265 -13.25 -7.21 10.52
N GLY A 266 -13.89 -8.23 11.13
CA GLY A 266 -15.29 -8.55 10.86
C GLY A 266 -15.52 -9.14 9.48
N GLU A 267 -16.71 -8.90 8.92
CA GLU A 267 -17.16 -9.53 7.67
C GLU A 267 -16.93 -8.65 6.43
N ASP A 268 -16.50 -7.42 6.58
CA ASP A 268 -16.35 -6.49 5.46
C ASP A 268 -14.88 -6.30 5.09
N VAL A 269 -14.57 -6.43 3.80
CA VAL A 269 -13.31 -6.04 3.19
C VAL A 269 -13.54 -4.91 2.20
N PHE A 270 -12.56 -4.03 2.08
CA PHE A 270 -12.59 -2.89 1.17
C PHE A 270 -11.48 -3.06 0.14
N CYS A 271 -11.85 -3.05 -1.14
CA CYS A 271 -10.92 -3.28 -2.23
C CYS A 271 -11.07 -2.21 -3.31
N ALA A 272 -9.96 -1.69 -3.78
CA ALA A 272 -9.89 -1.00 -5.04
C ALA A 272 -9.78 -2.04 -6.16
N ILE A 273 -10.76 -2.05 -7.05
CA ILE A 273 -10.88 -3.01 -8.14
C ILE A 273 -10.69 -2.28 -9.45
N PRO A 274 -9.70 -2.64 -10.27
CA PRO A 274 -9.52 -2.07 -11.60
C PRO A 274 -10.78 -2.15 -12.45
N THR A 275 -11.14 -1.07 -13.12
CA THR A 275 -12.25 -1.03 -14.09
C THR A 275 -12.08 -2.06 -15.19
N SER A 276 -10.83 -2.24 -15.61
CA SER A 276 -10.46 -3.27 -16.58
C SER A 276 -9.03 -3.76 -16.31
N ILE A 277 -8.77 -5.03 -16.55
CA ILE A 277 -7.44 -5.64 -16.54
C ILE A 277 -7.25 -6.37 -17.86
N THR A 278 -6.20 -6.01 -18.60
CA THR A 278 -5.79 -6.73 -19.80
C THR A 278 -5.20 -8.09 -19.45
N ALA A 279 -5.15 -9.02 -20.39
CA ALA A 279 -4.47 -10.30 -20.17
C ALA A 279 -2.96 -10.08 -20.11
N GLY A 280 -2.31 -10.51 -19.04
CA GLY A 280 -0.87 -10.29 -18.83
C GLY A 280 -0.31 -11.16 -17.71
N ILE A 281 0.96 -10.96 -17.36
CA ILE A 281 1.63 -11.65 -16.26
C ILE A 281 1.54 -10.76 -15.02
N TYR A 282 0.74 -11.17 -14.05
CA TYR A 282 0.47 -10.40 -12.84
C TYR A 282 0.96 -11.11 -11.57
N PRO A 283 1.43 -10.32 -10.59
CA PRO A 283 1.37 -8.85 -10.49
C PRO A 283 2.55 -8.12 -11.17
N ASP A 284 3.41 -8.81 -11.91
CA ASP A 284 4.69 -8.27 -12.41
C ASP A 284 4.48 -6.98 -13.22
N LEU A 285 3.60 -6.97 -14.23
CA LEU A 285 3.30 -5.78 -15.04
C LEU A 285 2.84 -4.58 -14.19
N TRP A 286 2.04 -4.83 -13.16
CA TRP A 286 1.60 -3.77 -12.26
C TRP A 286 2.71 -3.30 -11.32
N LEU A 287 3.50 -4.23 -10.77
CA LEU A 287 4.60 -3.90 -9.85
C LEU A 287 5.70 -3.11 -10.55
N THR A 288 6.05 -3.45 -11.79
CA THR A 288 7.06 -2.73 -12.60
C THR A 288 6.55 -1.38 -13.11
N GLY A 289 5.23 -1.15 -13.12
CA GLY A 289 4.62 0.07 -13.66
C GLY A 289 4.41 0.03 -15.17
N GLU A 290 4.59 -1.11 -15.83
CA GLU A 290 4.24 -1.31 -17.23
C GLU A 290 2.74 -1.24 -17.47
N GLU A 291 1.95 -1.69 -16.46
CA GLU A 291 0.50 -1.55 -16.40
C GLU A 291 0.11 -0.67 -15.20
N SER A 292 -0.90 0.17 -15.43
CA SER A 292 -1.53 1.02 -14.41
C SER A 292 -3.03 1.02 -14.61
N PHE A 293 -3.77 1.19 -13.53
CA PHE A 293 -5.23 1.01 -13.54
C PHE A 293 -5.97 2.28 -13.15
N ASN A 294 -7.27 2.27 -13.44
CA ASN A 294 -8.27 3.15 -12.88
C ASN A 294 -9.19 2.28 -12.02
N ASP A 295 -9.27 2.59 -10.75
CA ASP A 295 -9.93 1.73 -9.79
C ASP A 295 -11.32 2.26 -9.39
N HIS A 296 -12.21 1.34 -9.04
CA HIS A 296 -13.40 1.60 -8.24
C HIS A 296 -13.20 1.09 -6.82
N LEU A 297 -13.66 1.83 -5.83
CA LEU A 297 -13.63 1.41 -4.43
C LEU A 297 -14.90 0.59 -4.11
N TRP A 298 -14.69 -0.62 -3.63
CA TRP A 298 -15.77 -1.55 -3.31
C TRP A 298 -15.71 -1.98 -1.86
N LYS A 299 -16.89 -2.16 -1.27
CA LYS A 299 -17.10 -2.90 -0.02
C LYS A 299 -17.63 -4.29 -0.37
N ILE A 300 -17.03 -5.34 0.18
CA ILE A 300 -17.40 -6.74 -0.06
C ILE A 300 -17.62 -7.43 1.29
N ASN A 301 -18.79 -8.00 1.49
CA ASN A 301 -19.05 -8.84 2.66
C ASN A 301 -18.57 -10.27 2.38
N ILE A 302 -17.65 -10.79 3.21
CA ILE A 302 -17.00 -12.09 2.99
C ILE A 302 -17.92 -13.29 3.26
N SER A 303 -18.99 -13.11 4.05
CA SER A 303 -19.95 -14.19 4.38
C SER A 303 -21.02 -14.33 3.32
N THR A 304 -21.56 -13.22 2.81
CA THR A 304 -22.67 -13.20 1.83
C THR A 304 -22.20 -13.00 0.39
N LEU A 305 -20.96 -12.57 0.19
CA LEU A 305 -20.38 -12.14 -1.09
C LEU A 305 -21.11 -10.95 -1.75
N GLN A 306 -21.94 -10.23 -0.97
CA GLN A 306 -22.54 -8.99 -1.44
C GLN A 306 -21.47 -7.94 -1.66
N LYS A 307 -21.58 -7.25 -2.80
CA LYS A 307 -20.66 -6.19 -3.22
C LYS A 307 -21.41 -4.88 -3.33
N LYS A 308 -20.84 -3.82 -2.75
CA LYS A 308 -21.33 -2.45 -2.88
C LYS A 308 -20.24 -1.60 -3.50
N ASP A 309 -20.52 -1.01 -4.66
CA ASP A 309 -19.68 0.03 -5.25
C ASP A 309 -19.80 1.28 -4.36
N LEU A 310 -18.68 1.79 -3.89
CA LEU A 310 -18.63 2.97 -3.03
C LEU A 310 -18.31 4.23 -3.81
N ALA A 311 -17.36 4.16 -4.74
CA ALA A 311 -16.93 5.29 -5.55
C ALA A 311 -16.13 4.86 -6.78
N ASP A 312 -16.33 5.56 -7.89
CA ASP A 312 -15.39 5.60 -9.00
C ASP A 312 -14.23 6.52 -8.63
N LEU A 313 -13.02 5.97 -8.55
CA LEU A 313 -11.82 6.73 -8.21
C LEU A 313 -11.18 7.41 -9.43
N GLN A 314 -11.79 7.24 -10.61
CA GLN A 314 -11.36 7.83 -11.88
C GLN A 314 -9.90 7.49 -12.23
N ASP A 315 -9.01 8.48 -12.26
CA ASP A 315 -7.61 8.30 -12.65
C ASP A 315 -6.68 7.89 -11.48
N ILE A 316 -7.18 7.11 -10.52
CA ILE A 316 -6.41 6.61 -9.38
C ILE A 316 -6.15 5.11 -9.50
N ASP A 317 -4.89 4.73 -9.42
CA ASP A 317 -4.40 3.35 -9.26
C ASP A 317 -3.99 3.17 -7.79
N VAL A 318 -4.86 2.54 -7.01
CA VAL A 318 -4.67 2.43 -5.56
C VAL A 318 -3.51 1.51 -5.23
N ASN A 319 -2.62 2.02 -4.41
CA ASN A 319 -1.57 1.27 -3.74
C ASN A 319 -1.60 1.61 -2.25
N GLU A 320 -1.42 0.64 -1.38
CA GLU A 320 -1.48 0.82 0.07
C GLU A 320 -2.79 1.48 0.57
N ILE A 321 -3.72 0.68 1.01
CA ILE A 321 -5.04 1.11 1.48
C ILE A 321 -5.20 0.80 2.97
N LYS A 322 -5.75 1.76 3.76
CA LYS A 322 -6.00 1.66 5.21
C LYS A 322 -7.35 2.25 5.58
N ASN A 323 -8.07 1.59 6.48
CA ASN A 323 -9.30 2.13 7.07
C ASN A 323 -8.95 2.94 8.33
N SER A 324 -9.61 4.08 8.55
CA SER A 324 -9.55 4.79 9.83
C SER A 324 -10.12 3.95 10.96
N GLY A 325 -9.61 4.16 12.18
CA GLY A 325 -10.04 3.41 13.36
C GLY A 325 -11.51 3.66 13.74
N ASP A 326 -12.05 4.83 13.40
CA ASP A 326 -13.47 5.21 13.59
C ASP A 326 -14.40 4.71 12.46
N GLY A 327 -13.84 4.12 11.41
CA GLY A 327 -14.59 3.63 10.25
C GLY A 327 -15.15 4.71 9.32
N LYS A 328 -14.80 5.99 9.51
CA LYS A 328 -15.34 7.10 8.70
C LYS A 328 -14.57 7.33 7.41
N PHE A 329 -13.33 6.86 7.32
CA PHE A 329 -12.47 7.08 6.16
C PHE A 329 -11.77 5.80 5.70
N ILE A 330 -11.48 5.78 4.41
CA ILE A 330 -10.49 4.90 3.80
C ILE A 330 -9.43 5.79 3.17
N TYR A 331 -8.16 5.55 3.51
CA TYR A 331 -7.03 6.28 2.94
C TYR A 331 -6.22 5.37 2.03
N PHE A 332 -5.72 5.94 0.95
CA PHE A 332 -4.91 5.19 -0.01
C PHE A 332 -3.95 6.11 -0.77
N GLN A 333 -2.87 5.50 -1.25
CA GLN A 333 -1.92 6.16 -2.12
C GLN A 333 -2.27 5.88 -3.58
N ASN A 334 -2.20 6.91 -4.43
CA ASN A 334 -2.25 6.75 -5.88
C ASN A 334 -0.87 6.31 -6.39
N LYS A 335 -0.79 5.13 -7.02
CA LYS A 335 0.46 4.59 -7.55
C LYS A 335 1.03 5.42 -8.70
N LYS A 336 0.18 6.13 -9.47
CA LYS A 336 0.57 6.90 -10.66
C LYS A 336 1.48 8.07 -10.31
N ASP A 337 1.14 8.81 -9.26
CA ASP A 337 1.84 10.04 -8.87
C ASP A 337 2.36 10.04 -7.42
N GLY A 338 1.97 9.03 -6.64
CA GLY A 338 2.33 8.88 -5.24
C GLY A 338 1.54 9.78 -4.28
N SER A 339 0.53 10.52 -4.75
CA SER A 339 -0.32 11.36 -3.91
C SER A 339 -1.15 10.52 -2.93
N LEU A 340 -1.50 11.11 -1.79
CA LEU A 340 -2.33 10.51 -0.77
C LEU A 340 -3.76 11.02 -0.88
N TRP A 341 -4.71 10.10 -0.79
CA TRP A 341 -6.15 10.36 -0.93
C TRP A 341 -6.93 9.76 0.23
N GLY A 342 -8.10 10.33 0.49
CA GLY A 342 -9.08 9.83 1.44
C GLY A 342 -10.45 9.71 0.79
N PHE A 343 -11.17 8.63 1.10
CA PHE A 343 -12.60 8.49 0.81
C PHE A 343 -13.37 8.55 2.13
N ARG A 344 -14.33 9.48 2.24
CA ARG A 344 -15.17 9.67 3.41
C ARG A 344 -16.50 8.92 3.22
N PHE A 345 -16.85 8.09 4.17
CA PHE A 345 -18.21 7.54 4.23
C PHE A 345 -19.21 8.63 4.60
N GLU A 346 -20.39 8.58 4.02
CA GLU A 346 -21.52 9.38 4.47
C GLU A 346 -22.02 8.83 5.82
N GLU A 347 -22.41 9.73 6.72
CA GLU A 347 -23.05 9.40 8.00
C GLU A 347 -24.45 8.85 7.80
#